data_f06a3f225ade4ba0b3c749858d37e7f8
#
_entry.id   f06a3f225ade4ba0b3c749858d37e7f8
#
_cell.length_a   1.000
_cell.length_b   1.000
_cell.length_c   1.000
_cell.angle_alpha   90.00
_cell.angle_beta   90.00
_cell.angle_gamma   90.00
#
_symmetry.space_group_name_H-M   'P 1'
#
loop_
_entity.id
_entity.type
_entity.pdbx_description
1 polymer ?
#
loop_
_entity_poly.entity_id
_entity_poly.type
_entity_poly.pdbx_seq_one_letter_code
_entity_poly.pdbx_strand_id
1 'polypeptide(L)'
;MTSSDSLQSLPDILEPGLSVVFCGINPGVLAASTGRHFAGRSNRFWRVVHLAGFAPEQLCPEDDRTLLQYGCGLTTAVSRPTARADELSQWEFKAAAAEFERKIERYAPQCVAFLGKMALSAMSGKRDTHWGLQPAAFGSARAWVLPNPSGLNRSFSLDALVTAYRELRLAVAPAGSAVRDIPRQ
;
A
#
# COMPACT_ATOMS: atom_id res chain seq x y z
N MET A 1 35.67 0.08 14.84
CA MET A 1 34.43 -0.58 15.22
C MET A 1 33.34 0.07 14.40
N THR A 2 33.04 -0.48 13.24
CA THR A 2 31.97 0.01 12.35
C THR A 2 30.69 -0.62 12.82
N SER A 3 29.82 0.19 13.45
CA SER A 3 28.43 -0.20 13.73
C SER A 3 27.77 -0.49 12.39
N SER A 4 27.53 -1.75 12.08
CA SER A 4 26.59 -2.14 11.04
C SER A 4 25.22 -1.67 11.51
N ASP A 5 24.80 -0.49 11.04
CA ASP A 5 23.44 -0.02 11.14
C ASP A 5 22.56 -1.07 10.43
N SER A 6 22.04 -2.00 11.22
CA SER A 6 21.06 -2.95 10.72
C SER A 6 19.81 -2.13 10.35
N LEU A 7 19.61 -1.93 9.05
CA LEU A 7 18.38 -1.32 8.52
C LEU A 7 17.19 -2.02 9.17
N GLN A 8 16.50 -1.35 10.06
CA GLN A 8 15.37 -1.91 10.77
C GLN A 8 14.23 -2.16 9.77
N SER A 9 13.48 -3.22 10.01
CA SER A 9 12.26 -3.45 9.23
C SER A 9 11.30 -2.29 9.48
N LEU A 10 10.67 -1.80 8.41
CA LEU A 10 9.68 -0.73 8.50
C LEU A 10 8.47 -1.24 9.30
N PRO A 11 8.06 -0.56 10.39
CA PRO A 11 6.93 -0.99 11.19
C PRO A 11 5.62 -0.97 10.40
N ASP A 12 4.79 -2.00 10.55
CA ASP A 12 3.42 -1.97 10.04
C ASP A 12 2.57 -0.91 10.76
N ILE A 13 1.65 -0.31 10.03
CA ILE A 13 0.63 0.61 10.57
C ILE A 13 -0.72 -0.05 10.33
N LEU A 14 -1.17 -0.86 11.27
CA LEU A 14 -2.35 -1.71 11.15
C LEU A 14 -3.21 -1.67 12.42
N GLU A 15 -4.52 -1.71 12.18
CA GLU A 15 -5.56 -1.92 13.18
C GLU A 15 -6.61 -2.91 12.64
N PRO A 16 -7.36 -3.63 13.51
CA PRO A 16 -8.41 -4.52 13.06
C PRO A 16 -9.51 -3.80 12.27
N GLY A 17 -9.99 -4.43 11.20
CA GLY A 17 -11.18 -4.00 10.47
C GLY A 17 -11.02 -2.74 9.61
N LEU A 18 -9.81 -2.37 9.24
CA LEU A 18 -9.57 -1.26 8.31
C LEU A 18 -10.31 -1.44 6.98
N SER A 19 -10.71 -0.34 6.36
CA SER A 19 -11.31 -0.38 5.02
C SER A 19 -10.29 -0.80 3.96
N VAL A 20 -9.06 -0.29 4.05
CA VAL A 20 -7.97 -0.59 3.12
C VAL A 20 -6.65 -0.73 3.86
N VAL A 21 -5.88 -1.74 3.50
CA VAL A 21 -4.44 -1.81 3.82
C VAL A 21 -3.65 -1.67 2.53
N PHE A 22 -2.88 -0.59 2.41
CA PHE A 22 -1.96 -0.41 1.29
C PHE A 22 -0.68 -1.22 1.54
N CYS A 23 -0.37 -2.11 0.61
CA CYS A 23 0.77 -3.00 0.68
C CYS A 23 1.84 -2.56 -0.32
N GLY A 24 2.90 -1.91 0.16
CA GLY A 24 4.11 -1.66 -0.63
C GLY A 24 4.84 -2.97 -0.94
N ILE A 25 5.74 -2.94 -1.93
CA ILE A 25 6.54 -4.12 -2.28
C ILE A 25 7.49 -4.46 -1.13
N ASN A 26 8.31 -3.50 -0.74
CA ASN A 26 9.23 -3.56 0.39
C ASN A 26 9.65 -2.14 0.80
N PRO A 27 10.32 -1.97 1.95
CA PRO A 27 10.87 -0.67 2.32
C PRO A 27 11.93 -0.21 1.32
N GLY A 28 11.85 1.05 0.87
CA GLY A 28 13.00 1.72 0.27
C GLY A 28 14.03 2.05 1.35
N VAL A 29 15.29 2.28 0.97
CA VAL A 29 16.37 2.57 1.91
C VAL A 29 16.04 3.74 2.84
N LEU A 30 15.48 4.83 2.30
CA LEU A 30 15.11 5.99 3.11
C LEU A 30 13.94 5.68 4.06
N ALA A 31 12.95 4.91 3.62
CA ALA A 31 11.85 4.49 4.49
C ALA A 31 12.34 3.63 5.65
N ALA A 32 13.25 2.69 5.39
CA ALA A 32 13.84 1.85 6.41
C ALA A 32 14.71 2.63 7.41
N SER A 33 15.49 3.61 6.93
CA SER A 33 16.37 4.43 7.80
C SER A 33 15.59 5.44 8.66
N THR A 34 14.44 5.92 8.17
CA THR A 34 13.61 6.89 8.89
C THR A 34 12.47 6.24 9.70
N GLY A 35 12.17 4.97 9.44
CA GLY A 35 11.00 4.29 9.99
C GLY A 35 9.67 4.84 9.48
N ARG A 36 9.65 5.51 8.30
CA ARG A 36 8.49 6.20 7.74
C ARG A 36 8.11 5.65 6.37
N HIS A 37 6.84 5.30 6.22
CA HIS A 37 6.31 4.78 4.96
C HIS A 37 6.38 5.83 3.84
N PHE A 38 6.81 5.40 2.66
CA PHE A 38 6.86 6.22 1.44
C PHE A 38 7.65 7.54 1.59
N ALA A 39 8.71 7.53 2.39
CA ALA A 39 9.54 8.72 2.70
C ALA A 39 10.38 9.24 1.53
N GLY A 40 10.50 8.50 0.42
CA GLY A 40 11.26 8.94 -0.76
C GLY A 40 10.69 10.23 -1.38
N ARG A 41 11.54 11.22 -1.63
CA ARG A 41 11.12 12.54 -2.20
C ARG A 41 10.35 12.43 -3.51
N SER A 42 10.67 11.46 -4.36
CA SER A 42 9.98 11.23 -5.62
C SER A 42 8.74 10.33 -5.49
N ASN A 43 8.44 9.82 -4.29
CA ASN A 43 7.27 8.98 -4.09
C ASN A 43 6.00 9.84 -4.08
N ARG A 44 5.03 9.43 -4.87
CA ARG A 44 3.77 10.17 -5.06
C ARG A 44 2.64 9.67 -4.15
N PHE A 45 2.89 8.68 -3.27
CA PHE A 45 1.86 8.02 -2.47
C PHE A 45 0.99 9.01 -1.69
N TRP A 46 1.60 9.86 -0.88
CA TRP A 46 0.87 10.80 -0.02
C TRP A 46 0.00 11.78 -0.81
N ARG A 47 0.53 12.27 -1.92
CA ARG A 47 -0.22 13.15 -2.82
C ARG A 47 -1.37 12.40 -3.50
N VAL A 48 -1.15 11.18 -3.97
CA VAL A 48 -2.16 10.35 -4.64
C VAL A 48 -3.29 9.99 -3.68
N VAL A 49 -2.97 9.56 -2.46
CA VAL A 49 -3.95 9.20 -1.41
C VAL A 49 -4.87 10.38 -1.08
N HIS A 50 -4.31 11.60 -0.96
CA HIS A 50 -5.11 12.80 -0.76
C HIS A 50 -5.99 13.11 -1.97
N LEU A 51 -5.43 13.20 -3.16
CA LEU A 51 -6.17 13.55 -4.38
C LEU A 51 -7.23 12.50 -4.76
N ALA A 52 -7.04 11.25 -4.38
CA ALA A 52 -8.02 10.18 -4.55
C ALA A 52 -9.13 10.21 -3.48
N GLY A 53 -9.00 11.02 -2.43
CA GLY A 53 -10.02 11.23 -1.40
C GLY A 53 -9.96 10.26 -0.22
N PHE A 54 -8.83 9.60 0.04
CA PHE A 54 -8.63 8.79 1.25
C PHE A 54 -8.34 9.62 2.50
N ALA A 55 -7.72 10.78 2.33
CA ALA A 55 -7.45 11.74 3.39
C ALA A 55 -7.90 13.14 2.97
N PRO A 56 -8.47 13.96 3.88
CA PRO A 56 -8.98 15.29 3.55
C PRO A 56 -7.87 16.27 3.21
N GLU A 57 -6.64 16.00 3.67
CA GLU A 57 -5.45 16.80 3.42
C GLU A 57 -4.28 15.91 2.98
N GLN A 58 -3.27 16.51 2.37
CA GLN A 58 -2.07 15.79 1.99
C GLN A 58 -1.19 15.59 3.21
N LEU A 59 -1.14 14.35 3.70
CA LEU A 59 -0.24 13.94 4.76
C LEU A 59 1.21 13.88 4.27
N CYS A 60 2.15 13.83 5.20
CA CYS A 60 3.56 13.58 4.94
C CYS A 60 4.02 12.28 5.63
N PRO A 61 5.19 11.75 5.29
CA PRO A 61 5.69 10.51 5.88
C PRO A 61 5.77 10.55 7.41
N GLU A 62 5.99 11.70 8.00
CA GLU A 62 6.06 11.92 9.44
C GLU A 62 4.72 11.65 10.13
N ASP A 63 3.62 11.87 9.40
CA ASP A 63 2.24 11.70 9.87
C ASP A 63 1.61 10.37 9.39
N ASP A 64 2.41 9.40 9.00
CA ASP A 64 1.94 8.16 8.36
C ASP A 64 0.87 7.42 9.18
N ARG A 65 0.96 7.45 10.51
CA ARG A 65 -0.04 6.82 11.40
C ARG A 65 -1.41 7.52 11.38
N THR A 66 -1.48 8.77 10.92
CA THR A 66 -2.75 9.49 10.80
C THR A 66 -3.71 8.82 9.82
N LEU A 67 -3.20 8.03 8.87
CA LEU A 67 -4.03 7.25 7.95
C LEU A 67 -5.00 6.29 8.65
N LEU A 68 -4.66 5.80 9.85
CA LEU A 68 -5.56 4.93 10.64
C LEU A 68 -6.90 5.62 10.95
N GLN A 69 -6.89 6.93 11.17
CA GLN A 69 -8.12 7.72 11.44
C GLN A 69 -9.07 7.74 10.24
N TYR A 70 -8.55 7.47 9.04
CA TYR A 70 -9.32 7.40 7.79
C TYR A 70 -9.62 5.96 7.36
N GLY A 71 -9.42 4.99 8.27
CA GLY A 71 -9.65 3.58 8.00
C GLY A 71 -8.64 2.94 7.05
N CYS A 72 -7.46 3.52 6.91
CA CYS A 72 -6.40 3.04 6.04
C CYS A 72 -5.16 2.65 6.83
N GLY A 73 -4.55 1.52 6.46
CA GLY A 73 -3.30 1.03 7.03
C GLY A 73 -2.20 0.88 6.00
N LEU A 74 -0.97 0.68 6.49
CA LEU A 74 0.23 0.54 5.68
C LEU A 74 1.02 -0.71 6.10
N THR A 75 1.50 -1.46 5.11
CA THR A 75 2.38 -2.61 5.30
C THR A 75 3.26 -2.81 4.07
N THR A 76 4.18 -3.77 4.14
CA THR A 76 5.00 -4.21 3.00
C THR A 76 4.91 -5.71 2.82
N ALA A 77 4.99 -6.16 1.55
CA ALA A 77 4.95 -7.58 1.20
C ALA A 77 6.20 -8.32 1.69
N VAL A 78 7.37 -7.70 1.54
CA VAL A 78 8.66 -8.21 2.02
C VAL A 78 9.28 -7.17 2.94
N SER A 79 9.89 -7.61 4.04
CA SER A 79 10.46 -6.72 5.05
C SER A 79 11.88 -6.21 4.72
N ARG A 80 12.61 -6.89 3.83
CA ARG A 80 13.98 -6.52 3.47
C ARG A 80 14.03 -5.22 2.67
N PRO A 81 14.75 -4.18 3.16
CA PRO A 81 14.92 -2.94 2.41
C PRO A 81 15.79 -3.13 1.16
N THR A 82 15.44 -2.43 0.08
CA THR A 82 16.26 -2.37 -1.13
C THR A 82 16.21 -0.97 -1.75
N ALA A 83 17.19 -0.63 -2.56
CA ALA A 83 17.16 0.60 -3.34
C ALA A 83 16.12 0.51 -4.48
N ARG A 84 15.91 -0.68 -5.03
CA ARG A 84 14.99 -0.97 -6.12
C ARG A 84 14.23 -2.27 -5.83
N ALA A 85 12.96 -2.31 -6.18
CA ALA A 85 12.10 -3.48 -5.95
C ALA A 85 12.54 -4.72 -6.78
N ASP A 86 13.20 -4.52 -7.92
CA ASP A 86 13.73 -5.60 -8.78
C ASP A 86 14.95 -6.33 -8.20
N GLU A 87 15.49 -5.85 -7.08
CA GLU A 87 16.51 -6.56 -6.31
C GLU A 87 15.93 -7.71 -5.46
N LEU A 88 14.60 -7.78 -5.33
CA LEU A 88 13.93 -8.86 -4.62
C LEU A 88 13.71 -10.06 -5.56
N SER A 89 14.02 -11.24 -5.06
CA SER A 89 13.75 -12.49 -5.76
C SER A 89 12.31 -12.95 -5.57
N GLN A 90 11.78 -13.72 -6.53
CA GLN A 90 10.47 -14.35 -6.38
C GLN A 90 10.38 -15.29 -5.16
N TRP A 91 11.53 -15.85 -4.75
CA TRP A 91 11.60 -16.71 -3.58
C TRP A 91 11.31 -15.95 -2.29
N GLU A 92 11.79 -14.70 -2.16
CA GLU A 92 11.52 -13.87 -0.97
C GLU A 92 10.03 -13.57 -0.81
N PHE A 93 9.31 -13.30 -1.91
CA PHE A 93 7.86 -13.13 -1.88
C PHE A 93 7.14 -14.42 -1.46
N LYS A 94 7.56 -15.57 -2.00
CA LYS A 94 6.98 -16.87 -1.65
C LYS A 94 7.24 -17.22 -0.18
N ALA A 95 8.43 -16.94 0.32
CA ALA A 95 8.78 -17.18 1.72
C ALA A 95 7.95 -16.29 2.66
N ALA A 96 7.67 -15.04 2.28
CA ALA A 96 6.87 -14.11 3.07
C ALA A 96 5.35 -14.37 2.97
N ALA A 97 4.87 -15.08 1.95
CA ALA A 97 3.45 -15.17 1.62
C ALA A 97 2.58 -15.70 2.77
N ALA A 98 2.98 -16.80 3.42
CA ALA A 98 2.20 -17.41 4.49
C ALA A 98 2.11 -16.53 5.74
N GLU A 99 3.17 -15.81 6.09
CA GLU A 99 3.16 -14.88 7.20
C GLU A 99 2.32 -13.65 6.87
N PHE A 100 2.43 -13.14 5.64
CA PHE A 100 1.64 -12.02 5.17
C PHE A 100 0.14 -12.36 5.12
N GLU A 101 -0.24 -13.57 4.68
CA GLU A 101 -1.62 -14.03 4.68
C GLU A 101 -2.19 -14.09 6.10
N ARG A 102 -1.46 -14.68 7.07
CA ARG A 102 -1.84 -14.67 8.49
C ARG A 102 -1.99 -13.26 9.05
N LYS A 103 -1.14 -12.31 8.62
CA LYS A 103 -1.27 -10.90 8.98
C LYS A 103 -2.60 -10.32 8.49
N ILE A 104 -2.95 -10.55 7.23
CA ILE A 104 -4.22 -10.09 6.65
C ILE A 104 -5.42 -10.74 7.34
N GLU A 105 -5.36 -12.02 7.65
CA GLU A 105 -6.40 -12.71 8.41
C GLU A 105 -6.57 -12.14 9.82
N ARG A 106 -5.47 -11.90 10.52
CA ARG A 106 -5.46 -11.34 11.88
C ARG A 106 -6.10 -9.95 11.97
N TYR A 107 -5.78 -9.07 11.03
CA TYR A 107 -6.29 -7.69 11.04
C TYR A 107 -7.61 -7.55 10.28
N ALA A 108 -7.97 -8.54 9.46
CA ALA A 108 -9.21 -8.64 8.71
C ALA A 108 -9.64 -7.31 8.04
N PRO A 109 -8.80 -6.65 7.24
CA PRO A 109 -9.21 -5.47 6.49
C PRO A 109 -10.25 -5.86 5.43
N GLN A 110 -11.10 -4.92 5.01
CA GLN A 110 -12.02 -5.18 3.91
C GLN A 110 -11.31 -5.42 2.58
N CYS A 111 -10.18 -4.72 2.38
CA CYS A 111 -9.40 -4.79 1.15
C CYS A 111 -7.91 -4.66 1.44
N VAL A 112 -7.08 -5.47 0.79
CA VAL A 112 -5.64 -5.28 0.68
C VAL A 112 -5.29 -4.79 -0.72
N ALA A 113 -4.66 -3.62 -0.81
CA ALA A 113 -4.28 -2.97 -2.05
C ALA A 113 -2.77 -3.12 -2.29
N PHE A 114 -2.39 -4.01 -3.18
CA PHE A 114 -1.00 -4.23 -3.57
C PHE A 114 -0.53 -3.13 -4.52
N LEU A 115 0.56 -2.45 -4.17
CA LEU A 115 1.14 -1.38 -4.98
C LEU A 115 2.11 -1.95 -6.02
N GLY A 116 1.55 -2.39 -7.12
CA GLY A 116 2.23 -3.11 -8.21
C GLY A 116 1.83 -4.58 -8.28
N LYS A 117 1.91 -5.14 -9.47
CA LYS A 117 1.51 -6.54 -9.75
C LYS A 117 2.46 -7.57 -9.13
N MET A 118 3.73 -7.21 -8.97
CA MET A 118 4.82 -8.13 -8.62
C MET A 118 4.55 -8.88 -7.31
N ALA A 119 4.20 -8.16 -6.25
CA ALA A 119 4.02 -8.76 -4.93
C ALA A 119 2.88 -9.78 -4.93
N LEU A 120 1.69 -9.40 -5.41
CA LEU A 120 0.55 -10.33 -5.47
C LEU A 120 0.84 -11.53 -6.38
N SER A 121 1.37 -11.30 -7.59
CA SER A 121 1.69 -12.37 -8.52
C SER A 121 2.67 -13.39 -7.93
N ALA A 122 3.74 -12.91 -7.28
CA ALA A 122 4.74 -13.78 -6.69
C ALA A 122 4.23 -14.53 -5.45
N MET A 123 3.45 -13.88 -4.60
CA MET A 123 2.87 -14.51 -3.39
C MET A 123 1.78 -15.53 -3.72
N SER A 124 0.89 -15.21 -4.65
CA SER A 124 -0.23 -16.09 -5.03
C SER A 124 0.16 -17.19 -6.03
N GLY A 125 1.34 -17.08 -6.66
CA GLY A 125 1.77 -17.95 -7.76
C GLY A 125 0.97 -17.75 -9.05
N LYS A 126 0.08 -16.76 -9.12
CA LYS A 126 -0.77 -16.49 -10.29
C LYS A 126 -0.06 -15.56 -11.27
N ARG A 127 -0.03 -15.93 -12.54
CA ARG A 127 0.56 -15.11 -13.61
C ARG A 127 -0.40 -14.06 -14.17
N ASP A 128 -1.70 -14.30 -14.00
CA ASP A 128 -2.76 -13.46 -14.57
C ASP A 128 -3.27 -12.45 -13.53
N THR A 129 -2.42 -11.46 -13.24
CA THR A 129 -2.74 -10.36 -12.31
C THR A 129 -3.08 -9.10 -13.10
N HIS A 130 -4.31 -8.58 -12.93
CA HIS A 130 -4.73 -7.34 -13.59
C HIS A 130 -4.65 -6.13 -12.66
N TRP A 131 -4.85 -4.94 -13.23
CA TRP A 131 -5.10 -3.74 -12.43
C TRP A 131 -6.51 -3.77 -11.86
N GLY A 132 -6.71 -3.21 -10.67
CA GLY A 132 -8.00 -3.15 -10.01
C GLY A 132 -8.34 -4.38 -9.16
N LEU A 133 -9.63 -4.63 -8.98
CA LEU A 133 -10.14 -5.73 -8.17
C LEU A 133 -9.75 -7.09 -8.76
N GLN A 134 -9.22 -7.95 -7.93
CA GLN A 134 -8.88 -9.31 -8.34
C GLN A 134 -10.07 -10.27 -8.14
N PRO A 135 -10.20 -11.31 -8.98
CA PRO A 135 -11.29 -12.29 -8.84
C PRO A 135 -11.16 -13.16 -7.59
N ALA A 136 -9.94 -13.32 -7.06
CA ALA A 136 -9.69 -14.09 -5.84
C ALA A 136 -9.33 -13.16 -4.68
N ALA A 137 -9.81 -13.48 -3.49
CA ALA A 137 -9.37 -12.84 -2.25
C ALA A 137 -7.92 -13.20 -1.93
N PHE A 138 -7.29 -12.42 -1.05
CA PHE A 138 -6.02 -12.73 -0.42
C PHE A 138 -6.25 -12.82 1.09
N GLY A 139 -6.09 -14.02 1.66
CA GLY A 139 -6.59 -14.29 3.01
C GLY A 139 -8.08 -13.99 3.12
N SER A 140 -8.48 -13.26 4.14
CA SER A 140 -9.87 -12.84 4.38
C SER A 140 -10.28 -11.56 3.61
N ALA A 141 -9.36 -10.88 2.96
CA ALA A 141 -9.58 -9.57 2.34
C ALA A 141 -9.79 -9.64 0.82
N ARG A 142 -10.57 -8.71 0.27
CA ARG A 142 -10.56 -8.49 -1.18
C ARG A 142 -9.18 -8.04 -1.61
N ALA A 143 -8.65 -8.60 -2.68
CA ALA A 143 -7.38 -8.19 -3.24
C ALA A 143 -7.59 -7.15 -4.35
N TRP A 144 -6.81 -6.09 -4.31
CA TRP A 144 -6.80 -5.03 -5.32
C TRP A 144 -5.37 -4.73 -5.75
N VAL A 145 -5.15 -4.46 -7.02
CA VAL A 145 -3.82 -4.07 -7.52
C VAL A 145 -3.86 -2.66 -8.05
N LEU A 146 -3.02 -1.82 -7.47
CA LEU A 146 -2.84 -0.42 -7.85
C LEU A 146 -1.49 -0.21 -8.53
N PRO A 147 -1.38 0.76 -9.45
CA PRO A 147 -0.09 1.18 -9.96
C PRO A 147 0.80 1.69 -8.83
N ASN A 148 2.08 1.27 -8.83
CA ASN A 148 3.03 1.70 -7.82
C ASN A 148 3.29 3.21 -7.91
N PRO A 149 3.15 3.98 -6.81
CA PRO A 149 3.34 5.43 -6.80
C PRO A 149 4.81 5.87 -6.77
N SER A 150 5.75 4.94 -6.75
CA SER A 150 7.19 5.23 -6.79
C SER A 150 7.54 6.18 -7.95
N GLY A 151 8.43 7.14 -7.70
CA GLY A 151 8.97 8.01 -8.74
C GLY A 151 9.76 7.27 -9.83
N LEU A 152 10.22 6.04 -9.56
CA LEU A 152 10.85 5.18 -10.56
C LEU A 152 9.84 4.61 -11.57
N ASN A 153 8.56 4.55 -11.20
CA ASN A 153 7.50 4.11 -12.11
C ASN A 153 7.04 5.26 -13.02
N ARG A 154 7.62 5.35 -14.20
CA ARG A 154 7.28 6.37 -15.20
C ARG A 154 6.10 6.00 -16.10
N SER A 155 5.59 4.77 -16.00
CA SER A 155 4.50 4.29 -16.85
C SER A 155 3.14 4.89 -16.52
N PHE A 156 3.00 5.51 -15.35
CA PHE A 156 1.75 6.13 -14.89
C PHE A 156 1.96 7.60 -14.55
N SER A 157 1.16 8.47 -15.15
CA SER A 157 1.07 9.87 -14.75
C SER A 157 0.45 10.01 -13.36
N LEU A 158 0.54 11.20 -12.75
CA LEU A 158 -0.14 11.47 -11.48
C LEU A 158 -1.66 11.26 -11.60
N ASP A 159 -2.27 11.76 -12.67
CA ASP A 159 -3.71 11.65 -12.89
C ASP A 159 -4.17 10.20 -13.09
N ALA A 160 -3.37 9.38 -13.78
CA ALA A 160 -3.65 7.95 -13.91
C ALA A 160 -3.57 7.22 -12.57
N LEU A 161 -2.60 7.57 -11.72
CA LEU A 161 -2.52 7.05 -10.35
C LEU A 161 -3.75 7.47 -9.54
N VAL A 162 -4.10 8.75 -9.55
CA VAL A 162 -5.26 9.28 -8.80
C VAL A 162 -6.55 8.60 -9.25
N THR A 163 -6.74 8.38 -10.55
CA THR A 163 -7.90 7.68 -11.09
C THR A 163 -7.99 6.25 -10.54
N ALA A 164 -6.91 5.47 -10.64
CA ALA A 164 -6.89 4.09 -10.15
C ALA A 164 -7.14 3.99 -8.63
N TYR A 165 -6.55 4.90 -7.85
CA TYR A 165 -6.75 4.92 -6.40
C TYR A 165 -8.17 5.37 -6.02
N ARG A 166 -8.77 6.29 -6.79
CA ARG A 166 -10.16 6.73 -6.60
C ARG A 166 -11.16 5.59 -6.87
N GLU A 167 -10.93 4.75 -7.86
CA GLU A 167 -11.73 3.55 -8.12
C GLU A 167 -11.76 2.63 -6.89
N LEU A 168 -10.61 2.36 -6.29
CA LEU A 168 -10.53 1.62 -5.03
C LEU A 168 -11.32 2.32 -3.92
N ARG A 169 -11.11 3.64 -3.75
CA ARG A 169 -11.79 4.43 -2.71
C ARG A 169 -13.32 4.30 -2.80
N LEU A 170 -13.86 4.36 -4.02
CA LEU A 170 -15.30 4.21 -4.25
C LEU A 170 -15.79 2.77 -3.99
N ALA A 171 -14.98 1.77 -4.31
CA ALA A 171 -15.32 0.36 -4.12
C ALA A 171 -15.32 -0.08 -2.64
N VAL A 172 -14.58 0.60 -1.76
CA VAL A 172 -14.50 0.29 -0.32
C VAL A 172 -15.30 1.25 0.55
N ALA A 173 -15.86 2.31 -0.01
CA ALA A 173 -16.78 3.19 0.73
C ALA A 173 -17.99 2.37 1.22
N PRO A 174 -18.43 2.51 2.49
CA PRO A 174 -19.65 1.87 2.94
C PRO A 174 -20.80 2.31 2.03
N ALA A 175 -21.62 1.36 1.60
CA ALA A 175 -22.83 1.65 0.84
C ALA A 175 -23.72 2.58 1.70
N GLY A 176 -23.81 3.88 1.35
CA GLY A 176 -24.58 4.88 2.09
C GLY A 176 -23.84 6.15 2.50
N SER A 177 -22.54 6.26 2.32
CA SER A 177 -21.84 7.54 2.44
C SER A 177 -21.92 8.34 1.13
N ALA A 178 -23.14 8.69 0.72
CA ALA A 178 -23.37 9.73 -0.27
C ALA A 178 -22.73 11.02 0.28
N VAL A 179 -21.83 11.59 -0.48
CA VAL A 179 -21.23 12.89 -0.28
C VAL A 179 -22.33 13.85 0.18
N ARG A 180 -22.25 14.34 1.44
CA ARG A 180 -23.03 15.51 1.80
C ARG A 180 -22.43 16.66 1.02
N ASP A 181 -23.09 17.03 -0.07
CA ASP A 181 -22.85 18.28 -0.76
C ASP A 181 -22.87 19.41 0.28
N ILE A 182 -21.72 20.00 0.50
CA ILE A 182 -21.63 21.26 1.26
C ILE A 182 -22.14 22.33 0.30
N PRO A 183 -23.27 23.00 0.60
CA PRO A 183 -23.74 24.10 -0.22
C PRO A 183 -22.70 25.23 -0.18
N ARG A 184 -22.26 25.66 -1.34
CA ARG A 184 -21.47 26.89 -1.51
C ARG A 184 -22.35 28.07 -1.10
N GLN A 185 -21.96 28.75 -0.05
CA GLN A 185 -22.38 30.12 0.24
C GLN A 185 -21.35 31.10 -0.31
#